data_831e33f9128174d8ccb729bbd783d626
#
_entry.id   831e33f9128174d8ccb729bbd783d626
#
_cell.length_a   1.000
_cell.length_b   1.000
_cell.length_c   1.000
_cell.angle_alpha   90.00
_cell.angle_beta   90.00
_cell.angle_gamma   90.00
#
_symmetry.space_group_name_H-M   'P 1'
#
loop_
_entity.id
_entity.type
_entity.pdbx_description
1 polymer ?
#
loop_
_entity_poly.entity_id
_entity_poly.type
_entity_poly.pdbx_seq_one_letter_code
_entity_poly.pdbx_strand_id
1 'polypeptide(L)'
;MPNIKSAKKRVKTMRVRTLRNAAIKSSVKTAIRKCNEALVQAGPEGSVSELNRAFSTVDRAARKGVIHKNQAARRKSRLARRAN
;
A
#
# COMPACT_ATOMS: atom_id res chain seq x y z
N MET A 1 -36.69 17.93 4.00
CA MET A 1 -35.40 17.52 4.50
C MET A 1 -34.36 17.69 3.43
N PRO A 2 -33.52 18.73 3.53
CA PRO A 2 -32.54 19.02 2.50
C PRO A 2 -31.42 18.01 2.38
N ASN A 3 -31.33 17.06 3.31
CA ASN A 3 -30.13 16.24 3.48
C ASN A 3 -30.16 14.87 2.80
N ILE A 4 -31.29 14.48 2.18
CA ILE A 4 -31.42 13.14 1.59
C ILE A 4 -30.49 12.99 0.38
N LYS A 5 -30.47 13.99 -0.52
CA LYS A 5 -29.60 13.97 -1.70
C LYS A 5 -28.12 14.04 -1.32
N SER A 6 -27.82 14.89 -0.32
CA SER A 6 -26.45 15.01 0.21
C SER A 6 -25.99 13.72 0.87
N ALA A 7 -26.88 13.06 1.63
CA ALA A 7 -26.59 11.79 2.28
C ALA A 7 -26.31 10.69 1.24
N LYS A 8 -27.13 10.60 0.18
CA LYS A 8 -26.91 9.64 -0.90
C LYS A 8 -25.58 9.86 -1.62
N LYS A 9 -25.25 11.12 -1.91
CA LYS A 9 -23.98 11.48 -2.54
C LYS A 9 -22.80 11.10 -1.64
N ARG A 10 -22.94 11.35 -0.34
CA ARG A 10 -21.89 11.02 0.64
C ARG A 10 -21.68 9.52 0.74
N VAL A 11 -22.75 8.72 0.74
CA VAL A 11 -22.68 7.27 0.75
C VAL A 11 -21.96 6.74 -0.50
N LYS A 12 -22.29 7.25 -1.67
CA LYS A 12 -21.61 6.90 -2.93
C LYS A 12 -20.13 7.24 -2.86
N THR A 13 -19.78 8.44 -2.38
CA THR A 13 -18.39 8.88 -2.25
C THR A 13 -17.62 7.98 -1.29
N MET A 14 -18.24 7.61 -0.17
CA MET A 14 -17.63 6.71 0.80
C MET A 14 -17.39 5.32 0.23
N ARG A 15 -18.34 4.78 -0.55
CA ARG A 15 -18.17 3.48 -1.21
C ARG A 15 -16.99 3.50 -2.19
N VAL A 16 -16.91 4.55 -3.01
CA VAL A 16 -15.82 4.70 -3.99
C VAL A 16 -14.48 4.77 -3.26
N ARG A 17 -14.40 5.56 -2.18
CA ARG A 17 -13.18 5.67 -1.37
C ARG A 17 -12.81 4.34 -0.73
N THR A 18 -13.79 3.62 -0.18
CA THR A 18 -13.57 2.32 0.45
C THR A 18 -13.02 1.32 -0.54
N LEU A 19 -13.59 1.23 -1.74
CA LEU A 19 -13.12 0.34 -2.80
C LEU A 19 -11.71 0.70 -3.25
N ARG A 20 -11.45 2.00 -3.44
CA ARG A 20 -10.13 2.50 -3.84
C ARG A 20 -9.07 2.18 -2.77
N ASN A 21 -9.42 2.42 -1.49
CA ASN A 21 -8.53 2.15 -0.37
C ASN A 21 -8.22 0.66 -0.24
N ALA A 22 -9.23 -0.19 -0.42
CA ALA A 22 -9.07 -1.64 -0.40
C ALA A 22 -8.12 -2.10 -1.52
N ALA A 23 -8.27 -1.55 -2.73
CA ALA A 23 -7.40 -1.86 -3.87
C ALA A 23 -5.95 -1.44 -3.58
N ILE A 24 -5.75 -0.26 -3.01
CA ILE A 24 -4.41 0.24 -2.67
C ILE A 24 -3.77 -0.62 -1.58
N LYS A 25 -4.51 -0.97 -0.54
CA LYS A 25 -4.02 -1.86 0.53
C LYS A 25 -3.63 -3.23 -0.03
N SER A 26 -4.44 -3.76 -0.93
CA SER A 26 -4.16 -5.03 -1.61
C SER A 26 -2.87 -4.93 -2.44
N SER A 27 -2.66 -3.82 -3.16
CA SER A 27 -1.45 -3.56 -3.92
C SER A 27 -0.22 -3.55 -3.04
N VAL A 28 -0.30 -2.93 -1.86
CA VAL A 28 0.79 -2.89 -0.89
C VAL A 28 1.14 -4.31 -0.42
N LYS A 29 0.15 -5.10 -0.04
CA LYS A 29 0.37 -6.48 0.39
C LYS A 29 1.01 -7.32 -0.71
N THR A 30 0.53 -7.17 -1.95
CA THR A 30 1.05 -7.90 -3.10
C THR A 30 2.50 -7.51 -3.38
N ALA A 31 2.82 -6.23 -3.35
CA ALA A 31 4.19 -5.75 -3.58
C ALA A 31 5.15 -6.27 -2.52
N ILE A 32 4.74 -6.26 -1.25
CA ILE A 32 5.54 -6.78 -0.15
C ILE A 32 5.75 -8.29 -0.30
N ARG A 33 4.71 -9.04 -0.65
CA ARG A 33 4.81 -10.48 -0.88
C ARG A 33 5.77 -10.81 -2.02
N LYS A 34 5.66 -10.10 -3.14
CA LYS A 34 6.56 -10.29 -4.28
C LYS A 34 8.01 -9.98 -3.93
N CYS A 35 8.22 -8.92 -3.13
CA CYS A 35 9.55 -8.57 -2.65
C CYS A 35 10.13 -9.68 -1.78
N ASN A 36 9.35 -10.22 -0.84
CA ASN A 36 9.78 -11.31 0.03
C ASN A 36 10.11 -12.58 -0.77
N GLU A 37 9.27 -12.90 -1.75
CA GLU A 37 9.52 -14.05 -2.65
C GLU A 37 10.80 -13.87 -3.44
N ALA A 38 11.05 -12.68 -3.96
CA ALA A 38 12.26 -12.37 -4.70
C ALA A 38 13.51 -12.48 -3.81
N LEU A 39 13.40 -12.02 -2.56
CA LEU A 39 14.49 -12.14 -1.59
C LEU A 39 14.85 -13.59 -1.30
N VAL A 40 13.84 -14.47 -1.19
CA VAL A 40 14.05 -15.89 -0.96
C VAL A 40 14.67 -16.58 -2.19
N GLN A 41 14.19 -16.25 -3.38
CA GLN A 41 14.60 -16.91 -4.62
C GLN A 41 15.91 -16.40 -5.18
N ALA A 42 16.12 -15.09 -5.18
CA ALA A 42 17.26 -14.45 -5.87
C ALA A 42 18.23 -13.75 -4.92
N GLY A 43 17.90 -13.67 -3.64
CA GLY A 43 18.72 -12.97 -2.65
C GLY A 43 18.64 -11.46 -2.76
N PRO A 44 19.38 -10.73 -1.88
CA PRO A 44 19.27 -9.26 -1.85
C PRO A 44 19.68 -8.59 -3.16
N GLU A 45 20.69 -9.11 -3.84
CA GLU A 45 21.18 -8.51 -5.09
C GLU A 45 20.18 -8.67 -6.24
N GLY A 46 19.53 -9.83 -6.32
CA GLY A 46 18.57 -10.13 -7.38
C GLY A 46 17.18 -9.54 -7.16
N SER A 47 16.91 -8.95 -5.99
CA SER A 47 15.60 -8.44 -5.62
C SER A 47 15.54 -6.91 -5.52
N VAL A 48 16.55 -6.19 -6.00
CA VAL A 48 16.61 -4.73 -5.88
C VAL A 48 15.42 -4.06 -6.55
N SER A 49 15.05 -4.49 -7.75
CA SER A 49 13.91 -3.91 -8.46
C SER A 49 12.59 -4.15 -7.73
N GLU A 50 12.39 -5.34 -7.18
CA GLU A 50 11.18 -5.64 -6.40
C GLU A 50 11.14 -4.86 -5.09
N LEU A 51 12.29 -4.67 -4.45
CA LEU A 51 12.40 -3.88 -3.23
C LEU A 51 12.03 -2.42 -3.52
N ASN A 52 12.55 -1.85 -4.60
CA ASN A 52 12.23 -0.48 -5.01
C ASN A 52 10.75 -0.31 -5.34
N ARG A 53 10.14 -1.29 -6.00
CA ARG A 53 8.69 -1.29 -6.27
C ARG A 53 7.88 -1.32 -4.99
N ALA A 54 8.29 -2.17 -4.05
CA ALA A 54 7.61 -2.26 -2.76
C ALA A 54 7.69 -0.95 -2.00
N PHE A 55 8.86 -0.31 -1.95
CA PHE A 55 9.03 0.99 -1.32
C PHE A 55 8.16 2.05 -1.98
N SER A 56 8.14 2.12 -3.31
CA SER A 56 7.32 3.08 -4.07
C SER A 56 5.84 2.88 -3.80
N THR A 57 5.38 1.64 -3.78
CA THR A 57 3.97 1.31 -3.53
C THR A 57 3.56 1.72 -2.12
N VAL A 58 4.39 1.42 -1.11
CA VAL A 58 4.13 1.78 0.28
C VAL A 58 4.11 3.31 0.44
N ASP A 59 5.07 4.02 -0.13
CA ASP A 59 5.14 5.48 -0.06
C ASP A 59 3.94 6.14 -0.73
N ARG A 60 3.51 5.60 -1.86
CA ARG A 60 2.35 6.11 -2.60
C ARG A 60 1.07 5.93 -1.79
N ALA A 61 0.91 4.78 -1.14
CA ALA A 61 -0.23 4.51 -0.27
C ALA A 61 -0.27 5.46 0.93
N ALA A 62 0.88 5.75 1.52
CA ALA A 62 1.00 6.71 2.63
C ALA A 62 0.67 8.12 2.17
N ARG A 63 1.14 8.49 0.98
CA ARG A 63 0.90 9.82 0.39
C ARG A 63 -0.58 10.06 0.11
N LYS A 64 -1.30 9.00 -0.29
CA LYS A 64 -2.74 9.06 -0.52
C LYS A 64 -3.57 8.97 0.77
N GLY A 65 -2.92 8.76 1.90
CA GLY A 65 -3.60 8.67 3.19
C GLY A 65 -4.29 7.33 3.44
N VAL A 66 -4.02 6.31 2.63
CA VAL A 66 -4.61 4.98 2.79
C VAL A 66 -4.00 4.25 3.98
N ILE A 67 -2.69 4.41 4.16
CA ILE A 67 -1.98 3.93 5.35
C ILE A 67 -1.29 5.12 6.01
N HIS A 68 -1.11 5.02 7.32
CA HIS A 68 -0.43 6.07 8.08
C HIS A 68 1.07 6.05 7.77
N LYS A 69 1.70 7.24 7.79
CA LYS A 69 3.14 7.38 7.52
C LYS A 69 4.00 6.50 8.44
N ASN A 70 3.55 6.29 9.67
CA ASN A 70 4.27 5.44 10.63
C ASN A 70 4.21 3.96 10.22
N GLN A 71 3.08 3.51 9.67
CA GLN A 71 2.96 2.16 9.11
C GLN A 71 3.86 1.99 7.89
N ALA A 72 3.90 3.00 7.03
CA ALA A 72 4.75 2.98 5.84
C ALA A 72 6.22 2.86 6.24
N ALA A 73 6.66 3.66 7.19
CA ALA A 73 8.03 3.63 7.70
C ALA A 73 8.38 2.25 8.28
N ARG A 74 7.46 1.66 9.05
CA ARG A 74 7.64 0.35 9.67
C ARG A 74 7.77 -0.76 8.61
N ARG A 75 6.90 -0.74 7.60
CA ARG A 75 6.94 -1.73 6.52
C ARG A 75 8.22 -1.63 5.70
N LYS A 76 8.63 -0.41 5.36
CA LYS A 76 9.87 -0.15 4.63
C LYS A 76 11.08 -0.60 5.44
N SER A 77 11.11 -0.31 6.73
CA SER A 77 12.17 -0.71 7.64
C SER A 77 12.32 -2.23 7.71
N ARG A 78 11.21 -2.96 7.80
CA ARG A 78 11.22 -4.42 7.82
C ARG A 78 11.74 -5.00 6.51
N LEU A 79 11.34 -4.44 5.38
CA LEU A 79 11.82 -4.86 4.06
C LEU A 79 13.31 -4.61 3.92
N ALA A 80 13.78 -3.45 4.35
CA ALA A 80 15.20 -3.10 4.30
C ALA A 80 16.05 -4.06 5.15
N ARG A 81 15.56 -4.43 6.33
CA ARG A 81 16.25 -5.39 7.20
C ARG A 81 16.36 -6.76 6.56
N ARG A 82 15.29 -7.22 5.91
CA ARG A 82 15.31 -8.51 5.21
C ARG A 82 16.26 -8.51 4.01
N ALA A 83 16.40 -7.36 3.37
CA ALA A 83 17.28 -7.20 2.20
C ALA A 83 18.75 -7.08 2.61
N ASN A 84 19.01 -6.70 3.83
CA ASN A 84 20.38 -6.64 4.37
C ASN A 84 20.70 -7.93 5.10
#